data_04e30bd4ef349a29554710c3b6f5618b
#
_entry.id   04e30bd4ef349a29554710c3b6f5618b
#
_cell.length_a   1.000
_cell.length_b   1.000
_cell.length_c   1.000
_cell.angle_alpha   90.00
_cell.angle_beta   90.00
_cell.angle_gamma   90.00
#
_symmetry.space_group_name_H-M   'P 1'
#
loop_
_entity.id
_entity.type
_entity.pdbx_description
1 polymer ?
#
loop_
_entity_poly.entity_id
_entity_poly.type
_entity_poly.pdbx_seq_one_letter_code
_entity_poly.pdbx_strand_id
1 'polypeptide(L)'
;MQKWMVTKETKLKDVLKTPAGHDILAKAFYSLGLSEKILTATPLGSLKINSLKKLSFGKLDDGFINALLGLLNSETERPLDDHTPIVHKWWKEAVFYQIYPRSFKDSDGDGIGDINGIIEKLDYLKALGVDAIWCSPVYDSPNDDNGYDIRDYRKIMREFGTMEDFDRLLSEVHARNMRLIMDLVINHSSDEHEWFRSSATDPDSPYRDFYIWRKGKGDGIPPNNWDSIFSGPAWNYYPERGEWAMHLFSSKQMDFNWDNEAVRKELFQIANWWLEKGIDGCRLDVISFISKKEGLPDGNAVIGSLMGFKGCEHYFYGPHLHQYLRELREHSFGKFDAFTVGECQGTGLQMSRLMTGDDRGELDVVFSFDHMDNPGKQRFQDYRFDLRPMAKNLMEWQLEYGNHCWPTVFFENHDHPRMVSKIDPDGAYRCEIAKLLAMLQMTLKGTPFIYQGQELGMTNTPFASIDELRDVELSLIHISEPTRRRGIS
;
A
#
# COMPACT_ATOMS: atom_id res chain seq x y z
N MET A 1 -19.52 -3.95 -23.60
CA MET A 1 -19.85 -4.44 -22.24
C MET A 1 -20.87 -3.51 -21.60
N GLN A 2 -21.91 -4.06 -20.98
CA GLN A 2 -22.93 -3.26 -20.34
C GLN A 2 -22.36 -2.73 -19.03
N LYS A 3 -22.12 -1.40 -18.97
CA LYS A 3 -21.67 -0.73 -17.73
C LYS A 3 -22.78 -0.83 -16.69
N TRP A 4 -22.50 -1.46 -15.58
CA TRP A 4 -23.45 -1.58 -14.47
C TRP A 4 -23.29 -0.37 -13.55
N MET A 5 -24.25 0.53 -13.57
CA MET A 5 -24.23 1.69 -12.66
C MET A 5 -25.12 1.43 -11.44
N VAL A 6 -24.55 1.63 -10.28
CA VAL A 6 -25.25 1.65 -9.00
C VAL A 6 -25.96 3.00 -8.86
N THR A 7 -27.26 2.95 -8.52
CA THR A 7 -28.10 4.15 -8.34
C THR A 7 -28.73 4.16 -6.94
N LYS A 8 -29.38 5.25 -6.57
CA LYS A 8 -30.14 5.39 -5.30
C LYS A 8 -31.22 4.30 -5.16
N GLU A 9 -31.70 3.74 -6.27
CA GLU A 9 -32.73 2.71 -6.32
C GLU A 9 -32.18 1.27 -6.30
N THR A 10 -30.85 1.11 -6.41
CA THR A 10 -30.21 -0.20 -6.36
C THR A 10 -30.36 -0.81 -4.97
N LYS A 11 -30.67 -2.09 -4.91
CA LYS A 11 -30.76 -2.84 -3.65
C LYS A 11 -29.37 -3.15 -3.12
N LEU A 12 -29.19 -3.15 -1.79
CA LEU A 12 -27.88 -3.36 -1.16
C LEU A 12 -27.27 -4.71 -1.57
N LYS A 13 -28.06 -5.80 -1.66
CA LYS A 13 -27.56 -7.10 -2.15
C LYS A 13 -27.11 -7.10 -3.61
N ASP A 14 -27.65 -6.18 -4.42
CA ASP A 14 -27.29 -6.09 -5.83
C ASP A 14 -26.01 -5.26 -6.02
N VAL A 15 -25.65 -4.40 -5.05
CA VAL A 15 -24.37 -3.69 -5.01
C VAL A 15 -23.19 -4.69 -4.92
N LEU A 16 -23.37 -5.77 -4.18
CA LEU A 16 -22.34 -6.86 -4.07
C LEU A 16 -22.01 -7.53 -5.42
N LYS A 17 -22.78 -7.28 -6.46
CA LYS A 17 -22.53 -7.85 -7.81
C LYS A 17 -21.57 -7.00 -8.64
N THR A 18 -21.22 -5.81 -8.17
CA THR A 18 -20.20 -4.95 -8.82
C THR A 18 -18.86 -5.09 -8.08
N PRO A 19 -17.71 -5.08 -8.77
CA PRO A 19 -16.41 -5.24 -8.13
C PRO A 19 -16.16 -4.21 -7.02
N ALA A 20 -16.23 -2.92 -7.35
CA ALA A 20 -16.09 -1.86 -6.36
C ALA A 20 -17.13 -1.95 -5.23
N GLY A 21 -18.39 -2.25 -5.57
CA GLY A 21 -19.46 -2.39 -4.59
C GLY A 21 -19.26 -3.55 -3.64
N HIS A 22 -18.78 -4.71 -4.15
CA HIS A 22 -18.43 -5.86 -3.34
C HIS A 22 -17.36 -5.48 -2.30
N ASP A 23 -16.22 -4.99 -2.76
CA ASP A 23 -15.07 -4.74 -1.90
C ASP A 23 -15.32 -3.58 -0.91
N ILE A 24 -15.98 -2.50 -1.36
CA ILE A 24 -16.31 -1.36 -0.49
C ILE A 24 -17.29 -1.78 0.61
N LEU A 25 -18.35 -2.53 0.28
CA LEU A 25 -19.29 -3.00 1.28
C LEU A 25 -18.63 -4.05 2.20
N ALA A 26 -17.85 -4.99 1.66
CA ALA A 26 -17.11 -5.94 2.47
C ALA A 26 -16.22 -5.22 3.48
N LYS A 27 -15.46 -4.20 3.04
CA LYS A 27 -14.59 -3.40 3.91
C LYS A 27 -15.37 -2.61 4.96
N ALA A 28 -16.46 -1.95 4.58
CA ALA A 28 -17.31 -1.21 5.51
C ALA A 28 -17.92 -2.12 6.58
N PHE A 29 -18.42 -3.30 6.20
CA PHE A 29 -18.92 -4.28 7.17
C PHE A 29 -17.81 -4.87 8.04
N TYR A 30 -16.64 -5.15 7.46
CA TYR A 30 -15.46 -5.60 8.19
C TYR A 30 -15.04 -4.60 9.27
N SER A 31 -14.99 -3.30 8.94
CA SER A 31 -14.66 -2.24 9.90
C SER A 31 -15.67 -2.14 11.05
N LEU A 32 -16.90 -2.57 10.83
CA LEU A 32 -17.95 -2.67 11.87
C LEU A 32 -17.93 -4.00 12.63
N GLY A 33 -17.00 -4.91 12.35
CA GLY A 33 -16.96 -6.25 12.93
C GLY A 33 -18.04 -7.19 12.40
N LEU A 34 -18.61 -6.90 11.24
CA LEU A 34 -19.69 -7.65 10.61
C LEU A 34 -19.23 -8.32 9.30
N SER A 35 -20.08 -9.17 8.71
CA SER A 35 -19.86 -9.73 7.38
C SER A 35 -20.90 -9.19 6.40
N GLU A 36 -20.47 -8.86 5.19
CA GLU A 36 -21.31 -8.44 4.05
C GLU A 36 -22.37 -9.50 3.68
N LYS A 37 -22.14 -10.77 4.03
CA LYS A 37 -23.10 -11.88 3.83
C LYS A 37 -24.45 -11.64 4.53
N ILE A 38 -24.50 -10.75 5.51
CA ILE A 38 -25.77 -10.32 6.14
C ILE A 38 -26.72 -9.71 5.11
N LEU A 39 -26.19 -9.09 4.05
CA LEU A 39 -27.01 -8.51 2.96
C LEU A 39 -27.68 -9.56 2.09
N THR A 40 -27.13 -10.75 1.99
CA THR A 40 -27.74 -11.86 1.23
C THR A 40 -28.59 -12.77 2.11
N ALA A 41 -28.26 -12.90 3.39
CA ALA A 41 -28.92 -13.76 4.34
C ALA A 41 -30.16 -13.17 5.03
N THR A 42 -30.37 -11.84 4.91
CA THR A 42 -31.43 -11.14 5.62
C THR A 42 -32.25 -10.23 4.69
N PRO A 43 -33.45 -9.76 5.12
CA PRO A 43 -34.24 -8.78 4.38
C PRO A 43 -33.52 -7.43 4.14
N LEU A 44 -32.43 -7.15 4.90
CA LEU A 44 -31.65 -5.93 4.80
C LEU A 44 -31.13 -5.70 3.37
N GLY A 45 -30.69 -6.75 2.70
CA GLY A 45 -30.22 -6.65 1.32
C GLY A 45 -31.27 -6.28 0.29
N SER A 46 -32.56 -6.38 0.63
CA SER A 46 -33.66 -5.92 -0.23
C SER A 46 -33.93 -4.42 -0.14
N LEU A 47 -33.32 -3.73 0.83
CA LEU A 47 -33.40 -2.28 0.98
C LEU A 47 -32.65 -1.58 -0.15
N LYS A 48 -33.16 -0.45 -0.59
CA LYS A 48 -32.50 0.41 -1.56
C LYS A 48 -31.47 1.30 -0.88
N ILE A 49 -30.43 1.71 -1.58
CA ILE A 49 -29.40 2.64 -1.05
C ILE A 49 -30.05 3.88 -0.44
N ASN A 50 -31.04 4.47 -1.13
CA ASN A 50 -31.75 5.64 -0.62
C ASN A 50 -32.49 5.41 0.72
N SER A 51 -32.80 4.16 1.04
CA SER A 51 -33.44 3.81 2.31
C SER A 51 -32.52 3.96 3.52
N LEU A 52 -31.19 3.98 3.32
CA LEU A 52 -30.21 4.20 4.37
C LEU A 52 -30.44 5.53 5.11
N LYS A 53 -30.89 6.56 4.40
CA LYS A 53 -31.24 7.86 5.02
C LYS A 53 -32.33 7.73 6.08
N LYS A 54 -33.39 6.96 5.79
CA LYS A 54 -34.49 6.74 6.72
C LYS A 54 -34.09 5.88 7.91
N LEU A 55 -33.30 4.84 7.65
CA LEU A 55 -32.83 3.92 8.69
C LEU A 55 -31.83 4.54 9.67
N SER A 56 -31.08 5.53 9.21
CA SER A 56 -30.10 6.24 10.04
C SER A 56 -30.71 7.38 10.90
N PHE A 57 -32.04 7.54 10.88
CA PHE A 57 -32.73 8.65 11.56
C PHE A 57 -32.14 10.03 11.21
N GLY A 58 -31.78 10.22 9.93
CA GLY A 58 -31.24 11.48 9.39
C GLY A 58 -29.74 11.70 9.61
N LYS A 59 -29.02 10.73 10.18
CA LYS A 59 -27.55 10.83 10.30
C LYS A 59 -26.82 10.69 8.95
N LEU A 60 -27.44 10.02 7.97
CA LEU A 60 -26.94 9.88 6.60
C LEU A 60 -27.74 10.79 5.68
N ASP A 61 -27.11 11.83 5.19
CA ASP A 61 -27.72 12.83 4.31
C ASP A 61 -27.57 12.53 2.82
N ASP A 62 -27.98 13.44 1.95
CA ASP A 62 -27.80 13.31 0.50
C ASP A 62 -26.32 13.41 0.09
N GLY A 63 -25.50 14.13 0.85
CA GLY A 63 -24.06 14.22 0.64
C GLY A 63 -23.39 12.86 0.81
N PHE A 64 -23.72 12.15 1.89
CA PHE A 64 -23.26 10.78 2.11
C PHE A 64 -23.69 9.84 0.97
N ILE A 65 -24.97 9.85 0.59
CA ILE A 65 -25.48 8.98 -0.48
C ILE A 65 -24.75 9.25 -1.81
N ASN A 66 -24.52 10.51 -2.14
CA ASN A 66 -23.82 10.87 -3.37
C ASN A 66 -22.34 10.47 -3.34
N ALA A 67 -21.66 10.64 -2.21
CA ALA A 67 -20.28 10.20 -2.03
C ALA A 67 -20.18 8.67 -2.10
N LEU A 68 -21.07 7.94 -1.42
CA LEU A 68 -21.17 6.48 -1.51
C LEU A 68 -21.40 6.01 -2.96
N LEU A 69 -22.32 6.63 -3.71
CA LEU A 69 -22.55 6.30 -5.11
C LEU A 69 -21.32 6.59 -5.97
N GLY A 70 -20.58 7.65 -5.66
CA GLY A 70 -19.29 7.94 -6.30
C GLY A 70 -18.30 6.80 -6.13
N LEU A 71 -18.12 6.32 -4.91
CA LEU A 71 -17.26 5.16 -4.60
C LEU A 71 -17.74 3.86 -5.28
N LEU A 72 -19.03 3.54 -5.16
CA LEU A 72 -19.62 2.33 -5.73
C LEU A 72 -19.56 2.28 -7.27
N ASN A 73 -19.37 3.42 -7.92
CA ASN A 73 -19.23 3.55 -9.37
C ASN A 73 -17.81 3.99 -9.77
N SER A 74 -16.82 3.96 -8.88
CA SER A 74 -15.43 4.27 -9.21
C SER A 74 -14.87 3.30 -10.25
N GLU A 75 -15.34 2.03 -10.19
CA GLU A 75 -15.02 1.01 -11.17
C GLU A 75 -16.30 0.28 -11.63
N THR A 76 -16.47 0.18 -12.94
CA THR A 76 -17.64 -0.45 -13.58
C THR A 76 -17.30 -1.65 -14.45
N GLU A 77 -16.01 -1.90 -14.65
CA GLU A 77 -15.53 -3.08 -15.36
C GLU A 77 -15.68 -4.33 -14.48
N ARG A 78 -15.70 -5.50 -15.10
CA ARG A 78 -15.70 -6.77 -14.40
C ARG A 78 -14.44 -7.53 -14.72
N PRO A 79 -13.86 -8.21 -13.71
CA PRO A 79 -12.80 -9.17 -13.97
C PRO A 79 -13.29 -10.25 -14.94
N LEU A 80 -12.39 -10.80 -15.72
CA LEU A 80 -12.74 -11.97 -16.58
C LEU A 80 -13.15 -13.16 -15.73
N ASP A 81 -14.16 -13.89 -16.19
CA ASP A 81 -14.44 -15.23 -15.67
C ASP A 81 -13.34 -16.19 -16.08
N ASP A 82 -12.86 -16.96 -15.12
CA ASP A 82 -11.59 -17.63 -15.24
C ASP A 82 -11.73 -19.15 -15.44
N HIS A 83 -11.52 -19.56 -16.67
CA HIS A 83 -11.41 -20.98 -17.04
C HIS A 83 -10.13 -21.28 -17.83
N THR A 84 -9.21 -20.31 -17.91
CA THR A 84 -7.96 -20.48 -18.66
C THR A 84 -6.89 -21.17 -17.81
N PRO A 85 -5.95 -21.89 -18.46
CA PRO A 85 -4.78 -22.41 -17.76
C PRO A 85 -3.95 -21.30 -17.14
N ILE A 86 -3.32 -21.59 -15.99
CA ILE A 86 -2.37 -20.66 -15.36
C ILE A 86 -1.20 -20.40 -16.32
N VAL A 87 -0.95 -19.12 -16.61
CA VAL A 87 0.22 -18.71 -17.39
C VAL A 87 1.46 -18.80 -16.51
N HIS A 88 2.47 -19.54 -16.98
CA HIS A 88 3.76 -19.67 -16.30
C HIS A 88 4.51 -18.34 -16.28
N LYS A 89 4.97 -17.92 -15.10
CA LYS A 89 5.80 -16.74 -14.87
C LYS A 89 6.80 -17.07 -13.78
N TRP A 90 8.04 -16.60 -13.89
CA TRP A 90 9.08 -16.90 -12.91
C TRP A 90 8.70 -16.51 -11.48
N TRP A 91 8.03 -15.39 -11.31
CA TRP A 91 7.61 -14.87 -10.01
C TRP A 91 6.43 -15.65 -9.38
N LYS A 92 5.67 -16.43 -10.16
CA LYS A 92 4.62 -17.32 -9.63
C LYS A 92 5.22 -18.54 -8.90
N GLU A 93 6.48 -18.87 -9.16
CA GLU A 93 7.20 -20.01 -8.59
C GLU A 93 8.31 -19.59 -7.62
N ALA A 94 8.56 -18.28 -7.50
CA ALA A 94 9.63 -17.73 -6.70
C ALA A 94 9.23 -17.55 -5.23
N VAL A 95 10.18 -17.72 -4.33
CA VAL A 95 10.10 -17.33 -2.93
C VAL A 95 10.78 -15.98 -2.77
N PHE A 96 10.02 -14.97 -2.36
CA PHE A 96 10.55 -13.64 -2.10
C PHE A 96 10.93 -13.48 -0.63
N TYR A 97 12.00 -12.73 -0.38
CA TYR A 97 12.46 -12.36 0.95
C TYR A 97 12.59 -10.83 1.04
N GLN A 98 11.83 -10.22 1.92
CA GLN A 98 11.89 -8.77 2.15
C GLN A 98 13.02 -8.43 3.11
N ILE A 99 13.90 -7.54 2.68
CA ILE A 99 14.98 -6.96 3.48
C ILE A 99 14.65 -5.47 3.75
N TYR A 100 14.64 -5.12 5.03
CA TYR A 100 14.69 -3.74 5.49
C TYR A 100 16.14 -3.40 5.85
N PRO A 101 16.92 -2.72 4.97
CA PRO A 101 18.36 -2.64 5.03
C PRO A 101 18.88 -2.20 6.39
N ARG A 102 18.33 -1.12 6.94
CA ARG A 102 18.74 -0.51 8.21
C ARG A 102 18.85 -1.48 9.40
N SER A 103 18.01 -2.50 9.43
CA SER A 103 17.92 -3.45 10.54
C SER A 103 18.29 -4.89 10.17
N PHE A 104 18.82 -5.14 8.97
CA PHE A 104 19.13 -6.49 8.51
C PHE A 104 20.50 -6.97 8.95
N LYS A 105 21.55 -6.30 8.52
CA LYS A 105 22.95 -6.65 8.86
C LYS A 105 23.86 -5.44 8.70
N ASP A 106 24.45 -5.06 9.79
CA ASP A 106 25.51 -4.07 9.89
C ASP A 106 26.84 -4.74 9.55
N SER A 107 27.55 -4.23 8.53
CA SER A 107 28.83 -4.78 8.06
C SER A 107 30.05 -4.06 8.63
N ASP A 108 29.92 -2.80 9.04
CA ASP A 108 31.03 -1.94 9.48
C ASP A 108 31.00 -1.61 10.98
N GLY A 109 29.91 -1.95 11.69
CA GLY A 109 29.79 -1.84 13.14
C GLY A 109 29.31 -0.48 13.63
N ASP A 110 28.66 0.32 12.76
CA ASP A 110 28.11 1.62 13.12
C ASP A 110 26.70 1.55 13.76
N GLY A 111 26.10 0.37 13.80
CA GLY A 111 24.76 0.11 14.34
C GLY A 111 23.65 0.23 13.31
N ILE A 112 23.97 0.45 12.03
CA ILE A 112 23.03 0.55 10.92
C ILE A 112 23.33 -0.56 9.92
N GLY A 113 22.31 -1.31 9.51
CA GLY A 113 22.45 -2.30 8.45
C GLY A 113 22.67 -1.63 7.09
N ASP A 114 23.42 -2.27 6.21
CA ASP A 114 23.90 -1.68 4.97
C ASP A 114 23.92 -2.69 3.79
N ILE A 115 24.22 -2.22 2.59
CA ILE A 115 24.26 -3.02 1.36
C ILE A 115 25.33 -4.12 1.45
N ASN A 116 26.46 -3.84 2.06
CA ASN A 116 27.54 -4.84 2.23
C ASN A 116 27.11 -5.94 3.19
N GLY A 117 26.36 -5.61 4.24
CA GLY A 117 25.75 -6.57 5.14
C GLY A 117 24.73 -7.48 4.42
N ILE A 118 23.97 -6.93 3.46
CA ILE A 118 23.10 -7.75 2.60
C ILE A 118 23.94 -8.73 1.79
N ILE A 119 25.02 -8.26 1.16
CA ILE A 119 25.93 -9.12 0.37
C ILE A 119 26.50 -10.27 1.22
N GLU A 120 26.91 -10.00 2.47
CA GLU A 120 27.41 -11.02 3.39
C GLU A 120 26.37 -12.13 3.70
N LYS A 121 25.09 -11.86 3.54
CA LYS A 121 23.99 -12.79 3.84
C LYS A 121 23.40 -13.49 2.61
N LEU A 122 23.86 -13.22 1.41
CA LEU A 122 23.31 -13.81 0.19
C LEU A 122 23.40 -15.35 0.17
N ASP A 123 24.50 -15.95 0.66
CA ASP A 123 24.63 -17.40 0.74
C ASP A 123 23.64 -18.02 1.73
N TYR A 124 23.38 -17.33 2.85
CA TYR A 124 22.35 -17.74 3.81
C TYR A 124 20.95 -17.72 3.15
N LEU A 125 20.60 -16.63 2.46
CA LEU A 125 19.32 -16.49 1.78
C LEU A 125 19.16 -17.57 0.68
N LYS A 126 20.22 -17.80 -0.10
CA LYS A 126 20.20 -18.87 -1.12
C LYS A 126 20.02 -20.26 -0.50
N ALA A 127 20.70 -20.54 0.59
CA ALA A 127 20.55 -21.82 1.31
C ALA A 127 19.15 -21.99 1.94
N LEU A 128 18.51 -20.89 2.33
CA LEU A 128 17.12 -20.87 2.81
C LEU A 128 16.12 -21.19 1.70
N GLY A 129 16.50 -21.06 0.42
CA GLY A 129 15.63 -21.31 -0.73
C GLY A 129 14.99 -20.04 -1.29
N VAL A 130 15.55 -18.87 -1.01
CA VAL A 130 15.09 -17.59 -1.57
C VAL A 130 15.47 -17.49 -3.04
N ASP A 131 14.51 -17.09 -3.87
CA ASP A 131 14.70 -16.88 -5.30
C ASP A 131 14.77 -15.38 -5.66
N ALA A 132 14.12 -14.52 -4.89
CA ALA A 132 14.11 -13.08 -5.12
C ALA A 132 14.18 -12.30 -3.81
N ILE A 133 14.95 -11.23 -3.81
CA ILE A 133 15.04 -10.29 -2.70
C ILE A 133 14.19 -9.06 -3.03
N TRP A 134 13.31 -8.66 -2.12
CA TRP A 134 12.70 -7.33 -2.12
C TRP A 134 13.49 -6.46 -1.13
N CYS A 135 14.18 -5.46 -1.65
CA CYS A 135 14.92 -4.48 -0.87
C CYS A 135 14.05 -3.24 -0.66
N SER A 136 13.71 -2.93 0.60
CA SER A 136 13.08 -1.66 0.97
C SER A 136 13.98 -0.48 0.61
N PRO A 137 13.49 0.79 0.56
CA PRO A 137 14.20 1.90 -0.07
C PRO A 137 15.64 2.08 0.42
N VAL A 138 16.56 2.21 -0.53
CA VAL A 138 17.98 2.54 -0.28
C VAL A 138 18.38 3.88 -0.92
N TYR A 139 17.42 4.61 -1.47
CA TYR A 139 17.64 5.90 -2.11
C TYR A 139 18.07 6.97 -1.12
N ASP A 140 18.69 8.03 -1.62
CA ASP A 140 19.04 9.20 -0.81
C ASP A 140 17.76 9.85 -0.25
N SER A 141 17.69 9.95 1.07
CA SER A 141 16.53 10.41 1.83
C SER A 141 16.96 11.19 3.06
N PRO A 142 16.18 12.22 3.48
CA PRO A 142 16.35 12.83 4.80
C PRO A 142 15.98 11.93 5.98
N ASN A 143 15.33 10.78 5.72
CA ASN A 143 14.88 9.82 6.73
C ASN A 143 13.74 10.31 7.66
N ASP A 144 12.86 11.17 7.17
CA ASP A 144 11.66 11.54 7.92
C ASP A 144 10.72 10.34 8.07
N ASP A 145 10.64 9.52 7.02
CA ASP A 145 9.85 8.28 6.95
C ASP A 145 10.72 7.08 6.54
N ASN A 146 11.83 6.89 7.24
CA ASN A 146 12.72 5.72 7.11
C ASN A 146 13.09 5.33 5.66
N GLY A 147 13.26 6.33 4.79
CA GLY A 147 13.66 6.14 3.39
C GLY A 147 12.53 6.29 2.37
N TYR A 148 11.26 6.32 2.80
CA TYR A 148 10.12 6.55 1.91
C TYR A 148 9.91 8.02 1.54
N ASP A 149 10.62 8.96 2.15
CA ASP A 149 10.73 10.37 1.77
C ASP A 149 11.96 10.59 0.89
N ILE A 150 11.88 10.24 -0.40
CA ILE A 150 13.02 10.20 -1.32
C ILE A 150 13.42 11.61 -1.76
N ARG A 151 14.71 11.95 -1.54
CA ARG A 151 15.34 13.20 -1.97
C ARG A 151 15.99 13.09 -3.36
N ASP A 152 16.58 11.93 -3.69
CA ASP A 152 17.18 11.67 -4.99
C ASP A 152 17.04 10.18 -5.35
N TYR A 153 16.25 9.90 -6.39
CA TYR A 153 15.97 8.52 -6.85
C TYR A 153 17.17 7.82 -7.50
N ARG A 154 18.23 8.54 -7.85
CA ARG A 154 19.40 8.00 -8.55
C ARG A 154 20.66 7.98 -7.70
N LYS A 155 20.51 8.18 -6.39
CA LYS A 155 21.59 8.06 -5.40
C LYS A 155 21.24 7.05 -4.34
N ILE A 156 22.27 6.37 -3.83
CA ILE A 156 22.17 5.53 -2.63
C ILE A 156 22.37 6.41 -1.39
N MET A 157 21.57 6.15 -0.36
CA MET A 157 21.72 6.80 0.94
C MET A 157 23.08 6.47 1.52
N ARG A 158 23.81 7.48 1.98
CA ARG A 158 25.18 7.33 2.47
C ARG A 158 25.34 6.30 3.58
N GLU A 159 24.34 6.17 4.44
CA GLU A 159 24.35 5.18 5.54
C GLU A 159 24.31 3.73 5.02
N PHE A 160 23.78 3.51 3.81
CA PHE A 160 23.66 2.18 3.23
C PHE A 160 24.82 1.82 2.29
N GLY A 161 25.66 2.79 1.92
CA GLY A 161 26.79 2.61 1.04
C GLY A 161 26.79 3.50 -0.19
N THR A 162 27.33 3.01 -1.28
CA THR A 162 27.53 3.72 -2.54
C THR A 162 26.76 3.06 -3.69
N MET A 163 26.74 3.71 -4.87
CA MET A 163 26.21 3.09 -6.08
C MET A 163 27.04 1.89 -6.54
N GLU A 164 28.35 1.92 -6.31
CA GLU A 164 29.25 0.81 -6.58
C GLU A 164 28.94 -0.40 -5.68
N ASP A 165 28.58 -0.17 -4.41
CA ASP A 165 28.14 -1.24 -3.50
C ASP A 165 26.81 -1.83 -3.99
N PHE A 166 25.89 -1.00 -4.48
CA PHE A 166 24.64 -1.47 -5.07
C PHE A 166 24.89 -2.30 -6.35
N ASP A 167 25.76 -1.85 -7.23
CA ASP A 167 26.11 -2.59 -8.45
C ASP A 167 26.73 -3.94 -8.11
N ARG A 168 27.54 -3.99 -7.06
CA ARG A 168 28.09 -5.25 -6.53
C ARG A 168 26.98 -6.13 -5.96
N LEU A 169 26.04 -5.60 -5.16
CA LEU A 169 24.90 -6.35 -4.63
C LEU A 169 24.13 -7.01 -5.78
N LEU A 170 23.78 -6.25 -6.81
CA LEU A 170 23.02 -6.73 -7.96
C LEU A 170 23.78 -7.87 -8.68
N SER A 171 25.06 -7.69 -8.92
CA SER A 171 25.93 -8.72 -9.53
C SER A 171 26.00 -9.99 -8.69
N GLU A 172 26.17 -9.87 -7.37
CA GLU A 172 26.25 -11.00 -6.44
C GLU A 172 24.94 -11.76 -6.27
N VAL A 173 23.81 -11.05 -6.34
CA VAL A 173 22.46 -11.65 -6.36
C VAL A 173 22.27 -12.49 -7.62
N HIS A 174 22.59 -11.92 -8.78
CA HIS A 174 22.47 -12.62 -10.07
C HIS A 174 23.45 -13.78 -10.20
N ALA A 175 24.67 -13.66 -9.67
CA ALA A 175 25.65 -14.76 -9.66
C ALA A 175 25.16 -16.01 -8.91
N ARG A 176 24.20 -15.83 -7.98
CA ARG A 176 23.55 -16.92 -7.23
C ARG A 176 22.26 -17.41 -7.84
N ASN A 177 21.93 -16.98 -9.08
CA ASN A 177 20.63 -17.21 -9.71
C ASN A 177 19.47 -16.78 -8.81
N MET A 178 19.62 -15.65 -8.15
CA MET A 178 18.56 -14.93 -7.44
C MET A 178 18.22 -13.66 -8.20
N ARG A 179 17.11 -13.02 -7.84
CA ARG A 179 16.64 -11.78 -8.41
C ARG A 179 16.56 -10.68 -7.35
N LEU A 180 16.63 -9.42 -7.78
CA LEU A 180 16.51 -8.25 -6.91
C LEU A 180 15.41 -7.35 -7.40
N ILE A 181 14.39 -7.12 -6.57
CA ILE A 181 13.41 -6.06 -6.78
C ILE A 181 13.61 -4.95 -5.75
N MET A 182 13.35 -3.72 -6.17
CA MET A 182 13.47 -2.54 -5.33
C MET A 182 12.09 -1.97 -4.98
N ASP A 183 12.04 -1.21 -3.91
CA ASP A 183 10.89 -0.38 -3.61
C ASP A 183 10.89 0.86 -4.53
N LEU A 184 9.78 1.19 -5.17
CA LEU A 184 9.65 2.37 -6.02
C LEU A 184 8.52 3.26 -5.50
N VAL A 185 8.90 4.35 -4.85
CA VAL A 185 7.98 5.31 -4.25
C VAL A 185 7.68 6.40 -5.27
N ILE A 186 6.52 6.33 -5.91
CA ILE A 186 6.13 7.25 -6.99
C ILE A 186 4.78 7.94 -6.76
N ASN A 187 4.18 7.80 -5.58
CA ASN A 187 3.07 8.63 -5.17
C ASN A 187 3.54 10.01 -4.72
N HIS A 188 4.71 10.09 -4.08
CA HIS A 188 5.25 11.30 -3.46
C HIS A 188 6.79 11.31 -3.49
N SER A 189 7.37 12.44 -3.15
CA SER A 189 8.81 12.58 -2.85
C SER A 189 9.02 13.42 -1.58
N SER A 190 10.25 13.45 -1.08
CA SER A 190 10.63 14.39 -0.02
C SER A 190 10.37 15.85 -0.42
N ASP A 191 10.05 16.71 0.55
CA ASP A 191 10.06 18.16 0.41
C ASP A 191 11.48 18.72 0.15
N GLU A 192 12.50 17.86 0.35
CA GLU A 192 13.90 18.16 0.00
C GLU A 192 14.27 17.77 -1.44
N HIS A 193 13.40 17.09 -2.18
CA HIS A 193 13.64 16.77 -3.59
C HIS A 193 13.79 18.05 -4.42
N GLU A 194 14.76 18.08 -5.36
CA GLU A 194 15.04 19.27 -6.15
C GLU A 194 13.81 19.79 -6.91
N TRP A 195 12.97 18.90 -7.44
CA TRP A 195 11.73 19.27 -8.12
C TRP A 195 10.77 20.02 -7.20
N PHE A 196 10.62 19.54 -5.94
CA PHE A 196 9.74 20.20 -5.00
C PHE A 196 10.29 21.56 -4.57
N ARG A 197 11.56 21.65 -4.22
CA ARG A 197 12.21 22.92 -3.85
C ARG A 197 12.08 23.96 -4.95
N SER A 198 12.38 23.56 -6.20
CA SER A 198 12.23 24.43 -7.36
C SER A 198 10.76 24.80 -7.60
N SER A 199 9.84 23.87 -7.51
CA SER A 199 8.39 24.09 -7.62
C SER A 199 7.88 25.10 -6.59
N ALA A 200 8.37 25.06 -5.36
CA ALA A 200 7.93 25.93 -4.28
C ALA A 200 8.44 27.37 -4.41
N THR A 201 9.68 27.57 -4.87
CA THR A 201 10.38 28.85 -4.77
C THR A 201 10.55 29.60 -6.11
N ASP A 202 10.61 28.88 -7.25
CA ASP A 202 10.82 29.46 -8.56
C ASP A 202 9.53 29.53 -9.38
N PRO A 203 8.99 30.72 -9.68
CA PRO A 203 7.78 30.88 -10.49
C PRO A 203 7.90 30.34 -11.92
N ASP A 204 9.13 30.32 -12.47
CA ASP A 204 9.43 29.90 -13.84
C ASP A 204 9.94 28.44 -13.90
N SER A 205 9.91 27.73 -12.79
CA SER A 205 10.36 26.34 -12.68
C SER A 205 9.63 25.41 -13.67
N PRO A 206 10.35 24.57 -14.41
CA PRO A 206 9.72 23.51 -15.21
C PRO A 206 8.97 22.50 -14.35
N TYR A 207 9.27 22.44 -13.05
CA TYR A 207 8.65 21.56 -12.07
C TYR A 207 7.46 22.20 -11.34
N ARG A 208 7.02 23.40 -11.78
CA ARG A 208 6.01 24.21 -11.08
C ARG A 208 4.74 23.42 -10.75
N ASP A 209 4.31 22.55 -11.66
CA ASP A 209 3.08 21.75 -11.56
C ASP A 209 3.36 20.23 -11.40
N PHE A 210 4.56 19.88 -10.91
CA PHE A 210 4.90 18.47 -10.63
C PHE A 210 4.23 17.94 -9.37
N TYR A 211 3.85 18.85 -8.47
CA TYR A 211 3.17 18.54 -7.22
C TYR A 211 1.77 19.12 -7.19
N ILE A 212 0.95 18.64 -6.28
CA ILE A 212 -0.43 19.11 -6.14
C ILE A 212 -0.46 20.36 -5.28
N TRP A 213 -0.55 21.51 -5.95
CA TRP A 213 -0.66 22.83 -5.33
C TRP A 213 -2.06 23.40 -5.48
N ARG A 214 -2.60 24.02 -4.43
CA ARG A 214 -3.91 24.71 -4.47
C ARG A 214 -3.92 25.94 -3.58
N LYS A 215 -4.72 26.93 -3.98
CA LYS A 215 -5.06 28.05 -3.11
C LYS A 215 -6.00 27.58 -2.01
N GLY A 216 -5.79 28.07 -0.79
CA GLY A 216 -6.72 27.86 0.31
C GLY A 216 -8.07 28.56 0.14
N LYS A 217 -9.00 28.27 1.03
CA LYS A 217 -10.33 28.90 1.09
C LYS A 217 -10.31 30.30 1.75
N GLY A 218 -9.13 30.87 2.02
CA GLY A 218 -8.93 32.11 2.76
C GLY A 218 -8.61 31.86 4.23
N ASP A 219 -8.14 32.90 4.94
CA ASP A 219 -7.91 32.93 6.40
C ASP A 219 -7.15 31.73 6.99
N GLY A 220 -6.14 31.22 6.26
CA GLY A 220 -5.35 30.08 6.70
C GLY A 220 -6.09 28.72 6.60
N ILE A 221 -7.23 28.68 5.89
CA ILE A 221 -8.01 27.45 5.70
C ILE A 221 -7.46 26.69 4.47
N PRO A 222 -7.13 25.38 4.60
CA PRO A 222 -6.65 24.58 3.48
C PRO A 222 -7.69 24.42 2.36
N PRO A 223 -7.28 23.97 1.17
CA PRO A 223 -8.15 23.80 -0.01
C PRO A 223 -9.35 22.89 0.22
N ASN A 224 -9.19 21.83 0.99
CA ASN A 224 -10.23 20.89 1.39
C ASN A 224 -9.98 20.34 2.80
N ASN A 225 -10.85 19.45 3.25
CA ASN A 225 -10.81 18.88 4.61
C ASN A 225 -10.18 17.48 4.67
N TRP A 226 -9.31 17.13 3.72
CA TRP A 226 -8.71 15.81 3.72
C TRP A 226 -7.73 15.64 4.88
N ASP A 227 -7.74 14.44 5.45
CA ASP A 227 -6.80 14.03 6.49
C ASP A 227 -5.57 13.36 5.88
N SER A 228 -4.40 13.61 6.46
CA SER A 228 -3.21 12.80 6.24
C SER A 228 -3.38 11.42 6.89
N ILE A 229 -2.81 10.39 6.27
CA ILE A 229 -2.81 9.01 6.79
C ILE A 229 -2.02 8.94 8.11
N PHE A 230 -0.98 9.75 8.27
CA PHE A 230 -0.18 9.82 9.50
C PHE A 230 -0.72 10.80 10.54
N SER A 231 -1.89 11.40 10.33
CA SER A 231 -2.54 12.36 11.22
C SER A 231 -2.44 13.82 10.79
N GLY A 232 -3.45 14.59 11.14
CA GLY A 232 -3.55 16.00 10.79
C GLY A 232 -4.10 16.25 9.38
N PRO A 233 -4.08 17.50 8.91
CA PRO A 233 -4.55 17.85 7.56
C PRO A 233 -3.58 17.38 6.49
N ALA A 234 -4.09 17.04 5.30
CA ALA A 234 -3.29 16.62 4.14
C ALA A 234 -2.66 17.80 3.37
N TRP A 235 -2.48 18.94 3.99
CA TRP A 235 -2.03 20.17 3.33
C TRP A 235 -1.08 20.99 4.19
N ASN A 236 0.06 21.41 3.61
CA ASN A 236 0.99 22.39 4.18
C ASN A 236 0.97 23.69 3.40
N TYR A 237 0.96 24.83 4.11
CA TYR A 237 1.03 26.16 3.50
C TYR A 237 2.48 26.58 3.27
N TYR A 238 2.77 27.05 2.06
CA TYR A 238 4.06 27.57 1.65
C TYR A 238 3.96 29.07 1.33
N PRO A 239 4.44 29.95 2.23
CA PRO A 239 4.31 31.40 2.06
C PRO A 239 4.99 31.92 0.80
N GLU A 240 6.12 31.32 0.39
CA GLU A 240 6.90 31.71 -0.78
C GLU A 240 6.08 31.56 -2.07
N ARG A 241 5.18 30.60 -2.11
CA ARG A 241 4.28 30.35 -3.23
C ARG A 241 2.89 30.95 -3.03
N GLY A 242 2.50 31.19 -1.77
CA GLY A 242 1.15 31.63 -1.41
C GLY A 242 0.08 30.55 -1.63
N GLU A 243 0.47 29.28 -1.65
CA GLU A 243 -0.36 28.13 -1.92
C GLU A 243 -0.10 27.01 -0.91
N TRP A 244 -0.97 26.00 -0.94
CA TRP A 244 -0.88 24.80 -0.13
C TRP A 244 -0.40 23.64 -1.00
N ALA A 245 0.58 22.87 -0.51
CA ALA A 245 1.02 21.62 -1.09
C ALA A 245 0.31 20.44 -0.41
N MET A 246 -0.12 19.43 -1.21
CA MET A 246 -0.72 18.21 -0.71
C MET A 246 0.33 17.22 -0.24
N HIS A 247 0.03 16.53 0.88
CA HIS A 247 0.74 15.36 1.35
C HIS A 247 -0.25 14.37 1.98
N LEU A 248 -0.37 13.18 1.46
CA LEU A 248 -1.23 12.16 2.06
C LEU A 248 -0.56 11.42 3.24
N PHE A 249 0.75 11.49 3.35
CA PHE A 249 1.56 10.87 4.41
C PHE A 249 2.23 11.93 5.30
N SER A 250 3.51 11.78 5.62
CA SER A 250 4.22 12.80 6.39
C SER A 250 4.12 14.18 5.75
N SER A 251 4.14 15.21 6.57
CA SER A 251 4.19 16.61 6.13
C SER A 251 5.42 16.95 5.28
N LYS A 252 6.35 16.00 5.12
CA LYS A 252 7.55 16.09 4.30
C LYS A 252 7.52 15.20 3.05
N GLN A 253 6.40 14.49 2.81
CA GLN A 253 6.20 13.60 1.66
C GLN A 253 5.16 14.20 0.71
N MET A 254 5.63 15.01 -0.25
CA MET A 254 4.76 15.78 -1.14
C MET A 254 4.21 14.95 -2.29
N ASP A 255 2.89 14.93 -2.45
CA ASP A 255 2.20 14.17 -3.49
C ASP A 255 2.47 14.71 -4.89
N PHE A 256 2.90 13.82 -5.79
CA PHE A 256 3.06 14.14 -7.21
C PHE A 256 1.72 14.38 -7.89
N ASN A 257 1.72 15.30 -8.84
CA ASN A 257 0.58 15.56 -9.70
C ASN A 257 0.56 14.58 -10.90
N TRP A 258 0.02 13.39 -10.71
CA TRP A 258 -0.06 12.37 -11.75
C TRP A 258 -0.95 12.76 -12.94
N ASP A 259 -1.83 13.76 -12.81
CA ASP A 259 -2.59 14.30 -13.95
C ASP A 259 -1.66 15.02 -14.95
N ASN A 260 -0.48 15.48 -14.50
CA ASN A 260 0.54 16.07 -15.35
C ASN A 260 1.35 14.99 -16.09
N GLU A 261 1.24 14.95 -17.41
CA GLU A 261 1.97 13.99 -18.26
C GLU A 261 3.50 14.09 -18.11
N ALA A 262 4.04 15.28 -17.87
CA ALA A 262 5.48 15.47 -17.66
C ALA A 262 5.95 14.74 -16.41
N VAL A 263 5.17 14.76 -15.33
CA VAL A 263 5.44 13.99 -14.10
C VAL A 263 5.49 12.50 -14.42
N ARG A 264 4.48 11.97 -15.08
CA ARG A 264 4.43 10.54 -15.44
C ARG A 264 5.65 10.12 -16.25
N LYS A 265 6.04 10.92 -17.23
CA LYS A 265 7.24 10.65 -18.05
C LYS A 265 8.52 10.59 -17.23
N GLU A 266 8.72 11.53 -16.32
CA GLU A 266 9.91 11.53 -15.45
C GLU A 266 9.91 10.32 -14.48
N LEU A 267 8.76 9.96 -13.90
CA LEU A 267 8.65 8.78 -13.06
C LEU A 267 8.91 7.48 -13.84
N PHE A 268 8.46 7.40 -15.10
CA PHE A 268 8.78 6.28 -15.98
C PHE A 268 10.28 6.22 -16.33
N GLN A 269 10.94 7.37 -16.50
CA GLN A 269 12.40 7.42 -16.71
C GLN A 269 13.17 6.97 -15.46
N ILE A 270 12.70 7.28 -14.25
CA ILE A 270 13.28 6.77 -13.00
C ILE A 270 13.19 5.24 -12.98
N ALA A 271 12.00 4.69 -13.23
CA ALA A 271 11.80 3.24 -13.28
C ALA A 271 12.69 2.58 -14.34
N ASN A 272 12.72 3.14 -15.56
CA ASN A 272 13.56 2.63 -16.65
C ASN A 272 15.04 2.67 -16.30
N TRP A 273 15.53 3.72 -15.66
CA TRP A 273 16.93 3.84 -15.28
C TRP A 273 17.37 2.70 -14.35
N TRP A 274 16.53 2.30 -13.40
CA TRP A 274 16.80 1.18 -12.51
C TRP A 274 16.67 -0.16 -13.22
N LEU A 275 15.69 -0.32 -14.10
CA LEU A 275 15.51 -1.53 -14.91
C LEU A 275 16.66 -1.74 -15.91
N GLU A 276 17.15 -0.66 -16.53
CA GLU A 276 18.35 -0.67 -17.40
C GLU A 276 19.62 -1.00 -16.62
N LYS A 277 19.67 -0.64 -15.34
CA LYS A 277 20.76 -1.04 -14.43
C LYS A 277 20.74 -2.53 -14.14
N GLY A 278 19.60 -3.19 -14.31
CA GLY A 278 19.46 -4.65 -14.26
C GLY A 278 18.64 -5.17 -13.08
N ILE A 279 17.90 -4.33 -12.34
CA ILE A 279 16.97 -4.87 -11.33
C ILE A 279 15.85 -5.66 -12.00
N ASP A 280 15.31 -6.65 -11.31
CA ASP A 280 14.33 -7.60 -11.87
C ASP A 280 12.87 -7.16 -11.67
N GLY A 281 12.65 -6.01 -11.06
CA GLY A 281 11.31 -5.46 -10.84
C GLY A 281 11.21 -4.51 -9.67
N CYS A 282 9.98 -4.11 -9.35
CA CYS A 282 9.71 -3.19 -8.25
C CYS A 282 8.49 -3.59 -7.41
N ARG A 283 8.58 -3.30 -6.12
CA ARG A 283 7.40 -3.08 -5.28
C ARG A 283 7.02 -1.60 -5.41
N LEU A 284 5.79 -1.34 -5.75
CA LEU A 284 5.25 0.01 -5.96
C LEU A 284 4.53 0.47 -4.70
N ASP A 285 5.14 1.44 -4.02
CA ASP A 285 4.66 2.00 -2.77
C ASP A 285 3.34 2.74 -2.97
N VAL A 286 2.35 2.43 -2.13
CA VAL A 286 1.00 3.04 -2.10
C VAL A 286 0.40 3.37 -3.48
N ILE A 287 0.65 2.52 -4.46
CA ILE A 287 0.36 2.78 -5.88
C ILE A 287 -1.14 2.99 -6.16
N SER A 288 -2.02 2.52 -5.30
CA SER A 288 -3.46 2.71 -5.42
C SER A 288 -3.91 4.16 -5.19
N PHE A 289 -3.05 5.05 -4.67
CA PHE A 289 -3.37 6.43 -4.31
C PHE A 289 -2.90 7.48 -5.33
N ILE A 290 -2.22 7.09 -6.39
CA ILE A 290 -1.62 8.03 -7.37
C ILE A 290 -2.66 8.87 -8.11
N SER A 291 -3.89 8.40 -8.27
CA SER A 291 -4.97 9.12 -8.96
C SER A 291 -5.90 9.80 -7.96
N LYS A 292 -6.05 11.12 -8.06
CA LYS A 292 -6.96 11.91 -7.24
C LYS A 292 -8.12 12.42 -8.09
N LYS A 293 -9.28 12.62 -7.47
CA LYS A 293 -10.46 13.16 -8.14
C LYS A 293 -10.24 14.61 -8.52
N GLU A 294 -10.59 14.97 -9.76
CA GLU A 294 -10.52 16.34 -10.26
C GLU A 294 -11.25 17.33 -9.34
N GLY A 295 -10.67 18.51 -9.15
CA GLY A 295 -11.22 19.56 -8.29
C GLY A 295 -10.99 19.33 -6.80
N LEU A 296 -10.51 18.16 -6.36
CA LEU A 296 -10.19 17.82 -4.98
C LEU A 296 -11.30 18.24 -3.98
N PRO A 297 -12.55 17.76 -4.15
CA PRO A 297 -13.68 18.19 -3.33
C PRO A 297 -13.50 17.79 -1.87
N ASP A 298 -14.23 18.45 -0.96
CA ASP A 298 -14.25 18.08 0.46
C ASP A 298 -14.70 16.62 0.64
N GLY A 299 -14.04 15.91 1.55
CA GLY A 299 -14.39 14.56 1.94
C GLY A 299 -15.63 14.51 2.83
N ASN A 300 -16.39 13.42 2.71
CA ASN A 300 -17.56 13.17 3.54
C ASN A 300 -17.15 12.66 4.94
N ALA A 301 -17.61 13.34 5.98
CA ALA A 301 -17.22 13.01 7.36
C ALA A 301 -17.63 11.59 7.79
N VAL A 302 -18.77 11.08 7.30
CA VAL A 302 -19.24 9.72 7.64
C VAL A 302 -18.37 8.67 6.95
N ILE A 303 -18.05 8.88 5.66
CA ILE A 303 -17.14 7.98 4.92
C ILE A 303 -15.77 8.02 5.57
N GLY A 304 -15.24 9.19 5.88
CA GLY A 304 -13.96 9.33 6.56
C GLY A 304 -13.93 8.58 7.89
N SER A 305 -15.01 8.65 8.68
CA SER A 305 -15.12 7.90 9.93
C SER A 305 -15.16 6.37 9.74
N LEU A 306 -15.77 5.89 8.66
CA LEU A 306 -15.85 4.45 8.35
C LEU A 306 -14.54 3.91 7.76
N MET A 307 -13.86 4.71 6.94
CA MET A 307 -12.66 4.31 6.20
C MET A 307 -11.36 4.69 6.93
N GLY A 308 -11.44 5.53 7.95
CA GLY A 308 -10.31 6.00 8.75
C GLY A 308 -9.82 7.41 8.40
N PHE A 309 -10.05 7.92 7.17
CA PHE A 309 -9.51 9.20 6.70
C PHE A 309 -10.55 9.98 5.88
N LYS A 310 -10.75 11.25 6.21
CA LYS A 310 -11.61 12.13 5.39
C LYS A 310 -10.96 12.39 4.03
N GLY A 311 -11.74 12.30 2.98
CA GLY A 311 -11.29 12.51 1.61
C GLY A 311 -10.82 11.25 0.89
N CYS A 312 -10.68 10.11 1.60
CA CYS A 312 -10.23 8.85 1.00
C CYS A 312 -11.09 8.40 -0.19
N GLU A 313 -12.38 8.72 -0.20
CA GLU A 313 -13.27 8.45 -1.32
C GLU A 313 -12.92 9.16 -2.63
N HIS A 314 -11.95 10.07 -2.60
CA HIS A 314 -11.52 10.85 -3.75
C HIS A 314 -10.14 10.44 -4.30
N TYR A 315 -9.41 9.59 -3.58
CA TYR A 315 -8.11 9.06 -4.04
C TYR A 315 -8.01 7.54 -3.92
N PHE A 316 -8.92 6.91 -3.18
CA PHE A 316 -9.01 5.45 -3.13
C PHE A 316 -9.66 4.96 -4.43
N TYR A 317 -8.90 4.27 -5.28
CA TYR A 317 -9.28 3.98 -6.67
C TYR A 317 -9.69 5.23 -7.45
N GLY A 318 -8.81 6.21 -7.50
CA GLY A 318 -9.06 7.44 -8.24
C GLY A 318 -9.33 7.19 -9.73
N PRO A 319 -9.98 8.14 -10.41
CA PRO A 319 -10.63 7.93 -11.71
C PRO A 319 -9.68 7.52 -12.85
N HIS A 320 -8.39 7.80 -12.73
CA HIS A 320 -7.37 7.50 -13.75
C HIS A 320 -6.41 6.39 -13.32
N LEU A 321 -6.64 5.70 -12.19
CA LEU A 321 -5.71 4.70 -11.65
C LEU A 321 -5.33 3.64 -12.69
N HIS A 322 -6.31 2.97 -13.28
CA HIS A 322 -6.08 1.94 -14.29
C HIS A 322 -5.38 2.46 -15.54
N GLN A 323 -5.67 3.69 -15.95
CA GLN A 323 -4.96 4.33 -17.06
C GLN A 323 -3.48 4.52 -16.72
N TYR A 324 -3.17 5.08 -15.55
CA TYR A 324 -1.79 5.34 -15.12
C TYR A 324 -0.99 4.05 -14.93
N LEU A 325 -1.61 3.00 -14.40
CA LEU A 325 -0.96 1.68 -14.26
C LEU A 325 -0.63 1.08 -15.62
N ARG A 326 -1.53 1.19 -16.62
CA ARG A 326 -1.25 0.73 -17.99
C ARG A 326 -0.15 1.55 -18.66
N GLU A 327 -0.17 2.89 -18.51
CA GLU A 327 0.90 3.75 -19.01
C GLU A 327 2.26 3.39 -18.38
N LEU A 328 2.29 3.18 -17.07
CA LEU A 328 3.49 2.74 -16.35
C LEU A 328 3.99 1.38 -16.87
N ARG A 329 3.09 0.42 -17.08
CA ARG A 329 3.47 -0.89 -17.65
C ARG A 329 4.00 -0.75 -19.05
N GLU A 330 3.32 -0.02 -19.93
CA GLU A 330 3.69 0.16 -21.34
C GLU A 330 5.02 0.89 -21.50
N HIS A 331 5.23 1.96 -20.71
CA HIS A 331 6.40 2.82 -20.86
C HIS A 331 7.60 2.41 -20.01
N SER A 332 7.43 1.44 -19.09
CA SER A 332 8.50 0.95 -18.21
C SER A 332 8.55 -0.58 -18.17
N PHE A 333 7.90 -1.19 -17.23
CA PHE A 333 8.03 -2.61 -16.87
C PHE A 333 7.74 -3.59 -18.02
N GLY A 334 6.83 -3.24 -18.94
CA GLY A 334 6.50 -4.05 -20.11
C GLY A 334 7.61 -4.15 -21.16
N LYS A 335 8.63 -3.29 -21.09
CA LYS A 335 9.83 -3.33 -21.96
C LYS A 335 10.88 -4.32 -21.46
N PHE A 336 10.73 -4.80 -20.25
CA PHE A 336 11.65 -5.70 -19.56
C PHE A 336 10.86 -6.93 -19.07
N ASP A 337 11.55 -8.03 -18.77
CA ASP A 337 10.94 -9.18 -18.04
C ASP A 337 10.89 -8.87 -16.54
N ALA A 338 10.33 -7.71 -16.20
CA ALA A 338 10.36 -7.14 -14.87
C ALA A 338 9.04 -7.41 -14.13
N PHE A 339 9.18 -7.76 -12.84
CA PHE A 339 8.08 -8.04 -11.93
C PHE A 339 7.56 -6.77 -11.25
N THR A 340 6.26 -6.71 -11.03
CA THR A 340 5.62 -5.62 -10.27
C THR A 340 4.70 -6.15 -9.18
N VAL A 341 4.88 -5.66 -7.96
CA VAL A 341 3.93 -5.86 -6.87
C VAL A 341 3.46 -4.50 -6.34
N GLY A 342 2.16 -4.25 -6.37
CA GLY A 342 1.58 -3.00 -5.86
C GLY A 342 1.18 -3.10 -4.40
N GLU A 343 1.58 -2.12 -3.59
CA GLU A 343 0.95 -1.95 -2.29
C GLU A 343 -0.41 -1.27 -2.46
N CYS A 344 -1.47 -2.00 -2.11
CA CYS A 344 -2.84 -1.57 -2.34
C CYS A 344 -3.67 -1.75 -1.05
N GLN A 345 -3.45 -0.87 -0.07
CA GLN A 345 -4.20 -0.89 1.18
C GLN A 345 -5.71 -0.75 0.94
N GLY A 346 -6.48 -1.57 1.64
CA GLY A 346 -7.94 -1.54 1.54
C GLY A 346 -8.52 -2.12 0.24
N THR A 347 -7.68 -2.60 -0.66
CA THR A 347 -8.11 -3.29 -1.88
C THR A 347 -8.61 -4.69 -1.52
N GLY A 348 -9.87 -4.96 -1.88
CA GLY A 348 -10.45 -6.29 -1.75
C GLY A 348 -10.18 -7.16 -2.98
N LEU A 349 -10.75 -8.36 -2.94
CA LEU A 349 -10.51 -9.41 -3.93
C LEU A 349 -10.88 -8.98 -5.36
N GLN A 350 -12.04 -8.34 -5.55
CA GLN A 350 -12.54 -8.03 -6.89
C GLN A 350 -11.75 -6.89 -7.55
N MET A 351 -11.40 -5.87 -6.77
CA MET A 351 -10.58 -4.76 -7.26
C MET A 351 -9.14 -5.21 -7.54
N SER A 352 -8.58 -6.10 -6.71
CA SER A 352 -7.28 -6.71 -6.98
C SER A 352 -7.26 -7.45 -8.33
N ARG A 353 -8.31 -8.20 -8.66
CA ARG A 353 -8.44 -8.89 -9.96
C ARG A 353 -8.43 -7.93 -11.15
N LEU A 354 -9.00 -6.74 -10.98
CA LEU A 354 -9.01 -5.71 -12.03
C LEU A 354 -7.64 -5.06 -12.25
N MET A 355 -6.74 -5.11 -11.27
CA MET A 355 -5.37 -4.57 -11.40
C MET A 355 -4.35 -5.65 -11.83
N THR A 356 -4.61 -6.93 -11.54
CA THR A 356 -3.62 -8.00 -11.70
C THR A 356 -3.99 -9.07 -12.72
N GLY A 357 -5.15 -8.98 -13.37
CA GLY A 357 -5.54 -9.93 -14.41
C GLY A 357 -4.55 -9.96 -15.57
N ASP A 358 -4.20 -11.14 -16.07
CA ASP A 358 -3.27 -11.33 -17.19
C ASP A 358 -3.67 -10.52 -18.46
N ASP A 359 -4.96 -10.14 -18.57
CA ASP A 359 -5.54 -9.33 -19.63
C ASP A 359 -5.44 -7.81 -19.40
N ARG A 360 -5.01 -7.38 -18.20
CA ARG A 360 -5.10 -5.97 -17.80
C ARG A 360 -3.89 -5.13 -18.26
N GLY A 361 -2.71 -5.73 -18.29
CA GLY A 361 -1.48 -5.01 -18.60
C GLY A 361 -1.17 -3.91 -17.57
N GLU A 362 -1.42 -4.18 -16.30
CA GLU A 362 -1.23 -3.26 -15.18
C GLU A 362 -0.15 -3.80 -14.23
N LEU A 363 -0.54 -4.44 -13.14
CA LEU A 363 0.37 -5.03 -12.14
C LEU A 363 0.42 -6.55 -12.28
N ASP A 364 1.52 -7.18 -11.86
CA ASP A 364 1.59 -8.63 -11.81
C ASP A 364 0.85 -9.19 -10.58
N VAL A 365 1.05 -8.58 -9.41
CA VAL A 365 0.37 -8.92 -8.16
C VAL A 365 0.17 -7.68 -7.28
N VAL A 366 -0.62 -7.81 -6.22
CA VAL A 366 -0.81 -6.77 -5.20
C VAL A 366 -0.70 -7.34 -3.80
N PHE A 367 -0.28 -6.50 -2.85
CA PHE A 367 -0.44 -6.75 -1.43
C PHE A 367 -1.81 -6.24 -0.98
N SER A 368 -2.63 -7.15 -0.44
CA SER A 368 -3.86 -6.85 0.30
C SER A 368 -3.66 -7.24 1.75
N PHE A 369 -4.16 -6.44 2.68
CA PHE A 369 -3.84 -6.55 4.11
C PHE A 369 -5.01 -7.07 4.96
N ASP A 370 -6.14 -7.41 4.36
CA ASP A 370 -7.39 -7.76 5.09
C ASP A 370 -7.27 -9.02 5.98
N HIS A 371 -6.27 -9.86 5.74
CA HIS A 371 -5.99 -11.04 6.56
C HIS A 371 -5.14 -10.75 7.79
N MET A 372 -4.53 -9.56 7.90
CA MET A 372 -3.55 -9.23 8.92
C MET A 372 -4.17 -8.69 10.23
N ASP A 373 -5.44 -8.27 10.20
CA ASP A 373 -6.19 -7.80 11.35
C ASP A 373 -7.51 -8.52 11.50
N ASN A 374 -8.09 -8.51 12.70
CA ASN A 374 -9.42 -9.02 12.90
C ASN A 374 -10.49 -7.95 12.58
N PRO A 375 -11.72 -8.37 12.21
CA PRO A 375 -12.81 -7.45 11.93
C PRO A 375 -13.04 -6.43 13.05
N GLY A 376 -13.11 -5.15 12.70
CA GLY A 376 -13.30 -4.05 13.64
C GLY A 376 -12.08 -3.75 14.51
N LYS A 377 -10.90 -4.31 14.20
CA LYS A 377 -9.65 -4.05 14.89
C LYS A 377 -8.68 -3.26 14.03
N GLN A 378 -7.77 -2.55 14.69
CA GLN A 378 -6.72 -1.75 14.03
C GLN A 378 -5.36 -2.41 14.21
N ARG A 379 -4.43 -2.11 13.30
CA ARG A 379 -3.09 -2.68 13.20
C ARG A 379 -2.31 -2.72 14.52
N PHE A 380 -2.29 -1.61 15.25
CA PHE A 380 -1.54 -1.46 16.51
C PHE A 380 -2.43 -1.57 17.77
N GLN A 381 -3.68 -1.99 17.63
CA GLN A 381 -4.57 -2.17 18.76
C GLN A 381 -4.22 -3.45 19.51
N ASP A 382 -4.20 -3.39 20.84
CA ASP A 382 -4.08 -4.59 21.68
C ASP A 382 -5.40 -5.36 21.68
N TYR A 383 -5.35 -6.61 21.18
CA TYR A 383 -6.48 -7.55 21.19
C TYR A 383 -5.98 -8.98 20.99
N ARG A 384 -6.73 -9.94 21.49
CA ARG A 384 -6.45 -11.34 21.20
C ARG A 384 -6.82 -11.67 19.75
N PHE A 385 -5.83 -12.04 18.96
CA PHE A 385 -6.02 -12.36 17.53
C PHE A 385 -6.83 -13.65 17.34
N ASP A 386 -7.87 -13.59 16.53
CA ASP A 386 -8.68 -14.75 16.11
C ASP A 386 -8.24 -15.20 14.71
N LEU A 387 -7.76 -16.43 14.59
CA LEU A 387 -7.31 -17.02 13.32
C LEU A 387 -8.44 -17.29 12.32
N ARG A 388 -9.70 -17.34 12.77
CA ARG A 388 -10.84 -17.69 11.89
C ARG A 388 -11.10 -16.68 10.79
N PRO A 389 -11.09 -15.35 11.02
CA PRO A 389 -11.20 -14.36 9.95
C PRO A 389 -10.04 -14.44 8.96
N MET A 390 -8.81 -14.62 9.43
CA MET A 390 -7.64 -14.80 8.56
C MET A 390 -7.81 -16.04 7.67
N ALA A 391 -8.13 -17.19 8.25
CA ALA A 391 -8.35 -18.43 7.48
C ALA A 391 -9.47 -18.27 6.45
N LYS A 392 -10.58 -17.59 6.83
CA LYS A 392 -11.68 -17.31 5.90
C LYS A 392 -11.22 -16.45 4.73
N ASN A 393 -10.49 -15.36 4.98
CA ASN A 393 -9.97 -14.48 3.94
C ASN A 393 -9.00 -15.22 3.00
N LEU A 394 -8.03 -15.94 3.55
CA LEU A 394 -7.10 -16.76 2.76
C LEU A 394 -7.84 -17.77 1.87
N MET A 395 -8.81 -18.48 2.41
CA MET A 395 -9.60 -19.44 1.63
C MET A 395 -10.44 -18.78 0.54
N GLU A 396 -11.02 -17.62 0.80
CA GLU A 396 -11.77 -16.84 -0.20
C GLU A 396 -10.87 -16.47 -1.39
N TRP A 397 -9.66 -15.97 -1.12
CA TRP A 397 -8.68 -15.66 -2.16
C TRP A 397 -8.23 -16.92 -2.92
N GLN A 398 -8.06 -18.06 -2.24
CA GLN A 398 -7.72 -19.32 -2.91
C GLN A 398 -8.83 -19.80 -3.88
N LEU A 399 -10.10 -19.58 -3.53
CA LEU A 399 -11.25 -20.10 -4.28
C LEU A 399 -11.73 -19.14 -5.37
N GLU A 400 -11.67 -17.83 -5.14
CA GLU A 400 -12.35 -16.84 -5.96
C GLU A 400 -11.40 -15.91 -6.75
N TYR A 401 -10.08 -15.96 -6.48
CA TYR A 401 -9.13 -15.10 -7.19
C TYR A 401 -8.88 -15.52 -8.64
N GLY A 402 -9.19 -16.76 -8.98
CA GLY A 402 -9.12 -17.30 -10.34
C GLY A 402 -7.71 -17.72 -10.78
N ASN A 403 -7.55 -17.99 -12.09
CA ASN A 403 -6.26 -18.36 -12.69
C ASN A 403 -5.58 -17.23 -13.47
N HIS A 404 -6.36 -16.24 -13.93
CA HIS A 404 -5.83 -15.02 -14.56
C HIS A 404 -5.10 -14.08 -13.57
N CYS A 405 -5.35 -14.27 -12.28
CA CYS A 405 -4.77 -13.50 -11.22
C CYS A 405 -3.92 -14.40 -10.32
N TRP A 406 -2.96 -13.82 -9.65
CA TRP A 406 -2.07 -14.55 -8.76
C TRP A 406 -1.93 -13.83 -7.43
N PRO A 407 -2.26 -14.42 -6.29
CA PRO A 407 -2.19 -13.75 -5.00
C PRO A 407 -0.76 -13.71 -4.47
N THR A 408 -0.49 -12.75 -3.62
CA THR A 408 0.66 -12.76 -2.70
C THR A 408 0.27 -13.50 -1.42
N VAL A 409 1.21 -14.19 -0.79
CA VAL A 409 1.02 -14.83 0.51
C VAL A 409 2.08 -14.31 1.47
N PHE A 410 1.66 -13.55 2.46
CA PHE A 410 2.53 -12.97 3.48
C PHE A 410 1.77 -12.80 4.79
N PHE A 411 2.46 -12.74 5.92
CA PHE A 411 1.84 -12.59 7.24
C PHE A 411 2.40 -11.42 8.03
N GLU A 412 3.52 -10.85 7.60
CA GLU A 412 4.14 -9.68 8.22
C GLU A 412 5.01 -8.95 7.21
N ASN A 413 5.29 -7.68 7.47
CA ASN A 413 6.21 -6.83 6.72
C ASN A 413 6.79 -5.76 7.66
N HIS A 414 7.48 -4.76 7.11
CA HIS A 414 8.08 -3.67 7.88
C HIS A 414 7.06 -2.72 8.53
N ASP A 415 5.79 -2.70 8.08
CA ASP A 415 4.71 -1.84 8.60
C ASP A 415 3.80 -2.53 9.62
N HIS A 416 3.98 -3.82 9.83
CA HIS A 416 3.07 -4.60 10.66
C HIS A 416 3.81 -5.31 11.79
N PRO A 417 3.15 -5.44 12.97
CA PRO A 417 3.68 -6.25 14.05
C PRO A 417 3.95 -7.69 13.61
N ARG A 418 4.92 -8.35 14.25
CA ARG A 418 5.19 -9.76 14.02
C ARG A 418 3.96 -10.61 14.30
N MET A 419 3.53 -11.39 13.30
CA MET A 419 2.29 -12.16 13.40
C MET A 419 2.34 -13.20 14.54
N VAL A 420 3.51 -13.77 14.80
CA VAL A 420 3.70 -14.67 15.95
C VAL A 420 3.34 -13.99 17.27
N SER A 421 3.80 -12.76 17.49
CA SER A 421 3.48 -11.99 18.71
C SER A 421 2.01 -11.56 18.75
N LYS A 422 1.39 -11.32 17.59
CA LYS A 422 -0.02 -10.93 17.51
C LYS A 422 -0.96 -12.09 17.86
N ILE A 423 -0.60 -13.32 17.44
CA ILE A 423 -1.37 -14.54 17.72
C ILE A 423 -1.12 -15.02 19.16
N ASP A 424 0.13 -15.01 19.61
CA ASP A 424 0.58 -15.53 20.93
C ASP A 424 1.47 -14.49 21.62
N PRO A 425 0.86 -13.45 22.21
CA PRO A 425 1.62 -12.39 22.88
C PRO A 425 2.44 -12.89 24.07
N ASP A 426 2.03 -14.01 24.71
CA ASP A 426 2.75 -14.61 25.82
C ASP A 426 3.95 -15.47 25.37
N GLY A 427 4.07 -15.77 24.08
CA GLY A 427 5.17 -16.53 23.49
C GLY A 427 5.23 -18.01 23.83
N ALA A 428 4.15 -18.57 24.43
CA ALA A 428 4.09 -19.96 24.87
C ALA A 428 4.19 -20.96 23.72
N TYR A 429 3.67 -20.60 22.53
CA TYR A 429 3.62 -21.42 21.32
C TYR A 429 4.35 -20.80 20.14
N ARG A 430 5.35 -19.96 20.42
CA ARG A 430 6.09 -19.21 19.40
C ARG A 430 6.55 -20.09 18.23
N CYS A 431 7.21 -21.20 18.53
CA CYS A 431 7.78 -22.08 17.50
C CYS A 431 6.70 -22.79 16.69
N GLU A 432 5.65 -23.24 17.32
CA GLU A 432 4.52 -23.92 16.70
C GLU A 432 3.75 -22.99 15.76
N ILE A 433 3.52 -21.76 16.18
CA ILE A 433 2.86 -20.73 15.39
C ILE A 433 3.73 -20.31 14.19
N ALA A 434 5.02 -20.07 14.41
CA ALA A 434 5.95 -19.76 13.32
C ALA A 434 5.97 -20.87 12.25
N LYS A 435 5.99 -22.14 12.65
CA LYS A 435 5.92 -23.28 11.74
C LYS A 435 4.57 -23.40 11.04
N LEU A 436 3.46 -23.13 11.75
CA LEU A 436 2.12 -23.12 11.16
C LEU A 436 2.01 -22.05 10.08
N LEU A 437 2.47 -20.83 10.35
CA LEU A 437 2.44 -19.73 9.40
C LEU A 437 3.32 -20.03 8.18
N ALA A 438 4.54 -20.52 8.40
CA ALA A 438 5.43 -20.94 7.32
C ALA A 438 4.80 -22.06 6.45
N MET A 439 4.18 -23.04 7.06
CA MET A 439 3.47 -24.12 6.33
C MET A 439 2.33 -23.54 5.47
N LEU A 440 1.50 -22.67 6.01
CA LEU A 440 0.43 -22.02 5.26
C LEU A 440 1.00 -21.20 4.10
N GLN A 441 2.05 -20.40 4.37
CA GLN A 441 2.67 -19.52 3.38
C GLN A 441 3.27 -20.30 2.19
N MET A 442 3.87 -21.47 2.45
CA MET A 442 4.54 -22.28 1.43
C MET A 442 3.61 -23.27 0.71
N THR A 443 2.36 -23.45 1.19
CA THR A 443 1.45 -24.48 0.61
C THR A 443 0.19 -23.89 -0.03
N LEU A 444 -0.15 -22.64 0.26
CA LEU A 444 -1.22 -21.93 -0.42
C LEU A 444 -0.80 -21.50 -1.83
N LYS A 445 -1.75 -21.49 -2.77
CA LYS A 445 -1.53 -20.90 -4.11
C LYS A 445 -1.19 -19.43 -3.96
N GLY A 446 -0.04 -19.00 -4.48
CA GLY A 446 0.41 -17.61 -4.46
C GLY A 446 1.92 -17.51 -4.36
N THR A 447 2.42 -16.30 -4.53
CA THR A 447 3.83 -15.99 -4.35
C THR A 447 4.10 -15.65 -2.87
N PRO A 448 4.94 -16.46 -2.16
CA PRO A 448 5.27 -16.19 -0.77
C PRO A 448 6.26 -15.03 -0.63
N PHE A 449 5.99 -14.11 0.30
CA PHE A 449 6.90 -13.02 0.71
C PHE A 449 7.24 -13.20 2.18
N ILE A 450 8.48 -13.56 2.48
CA ILE A 450 9.02 -13.74 3.83
C ILE A 450 9.63 -12.41 4.26
N TYR A 451 9.22 -11.87 5.40
CA TYR A 451 9.88 -10.71 5.99
C TYR A 451 11.10 -11.14 6.80
N GLN A 452 12.21 -10.38 6.74
CA GLN A 452 13.46 -10.68 7.45
C GLN A 452 13.20 -11.08 8.92
N GLY A 453 13.76 -12.23 9.33
CA GLY A 453 13.60 -12.79 10.66
C GLY A 453 12.31 -13.60 10.89
N GLN A 454 11.38 -13.60 9.95
CA GLN A 454 10.17 -14.44 10.03
C GLN A 454 10.54 -15.94 10.06
N GLU A 455 11.55 -16.35 9.30
CA GLU A 455 12.08 -17.72 9.27
C GLU A 455 12.65 -18.17 10.61
N LEU A 456 13.05 -17.23 11.47
CA LEU A 456 13.53 -17.46 12.83
C LEU A 456 12.39 -17.42 13.88
N GLY A 457 11.17 -17.10 13.44
CA GLY A 457 10.05 -16.84 14.34
C GLY A 457 10.31 -15.64 15.25
N MET A 458 10.87 -14.55 14.72
CA MET A 458 11.09 -13.32 15.48
C MET A 458 9.78 -12.78 16.04
N THR A 459 9.87 -12.22 17.25
CA THR A 459 8.77 -11.56 17.95
C THR A 459 8.93 -10.05 17.91
N ASN A 460 7.88 -9.31 18.29
CA ASN A 460 7.98 -7.87 18.47
C ASN A 460 9.06 -7.52 19.50
N THR A 461 9.75 -6.40 19.26
CA THR A 461 10.73 -5.86 20.20
C THR A 461 9.99 -5.01 21.24
N PRO A 462 10.21 -5.23 22.55
CA PRO A 462 9.68 -4.33 23.58
C PRO A 462 10.46 -3.01 23.55
N PHE A 463 9.74 -1.89 23.54
CA PHE A 463 10.32 -0.55 23.66
C PHE A 463 10.13 -0.05 25.10
N ALA A 464 11.17 0.51 25.70
CA ALA A 464 11.14 1.04 27.05
C ALA A 464 10.52 2.45 27.10
N SER A 465 10.67 3.22 26.01
CA SER A 465 10.09 4.55 25.87
C SER A 465 9.69 4.84 24.42
N ILE A 466 8.85 5.86 24.25
CA ILE A 466 8.46 6.38 22.93
C ILE A 466 9.67 6.95 22.17
N ASP A 467 10.69 7.42 22.87
CA ASP A 467 11.89 8.02 22.26
C ASP A 467 12.75 6.99 21.51
N GLU A 468 12.49 5.70 21.71
CA GLU A 468 13.12 4.62 20.96
C GLU A 468 12.43 4.37 19.60
N LEU A 469 11.21 4.90 19.42
CA LEU A 469 10.46 4.77 18.17
C LEU A 469 11.01 5.78 17.14
N ARG A 470 11.44 5.27 16.00
CA ARG A 470 11.89 6.10 14.87
C ARG A 470 10.84 6.22 13.77
N ASP A 471 9.75 5.48 13.88
CA ASP A 471 8.66 5.49 12.92
C ASP A 471 7.75 6.71 13.13
N VAL A 472 7.50 7.46 12.05
CA VAL A 472 6.74 8.71 12.09
C VAL A 472 5.27 8.47 12.41
N GLU A 473 4.67 7.39 11.87
CA GLU A 473 3.26 7.05 12.14
C GLU A 473 3.06 6.70 13.62
N LEU A 474 3.91 5.83 14.17
CA LEU A 474 3.86 5.45 15.58
C LEU A 474 4.07 6.66 16.51
N SER A 475 4.99 7.54 16.17
CA SER A 475 5.26 8.76 16.95
C SER A 475 4.04 9.69 16.94
N LEU A 476 3.41 9.91 15.78
CA LEU A 476 2.24 10.78 15.65
C LEU A 476 0.99 10.20 16.31
N ILE A 477 0.76 8.90 16.26
CA ILE A 477 -0.33 8.24 16.99
C ILE A 477 -0.21 8.49 18.50
N HIS A 478 0.99 8.42 19.07
CA HIS A 478 1.21 8.69 20.48
C HIS A 478 1.00 10.15 20.87
N ILE A 479 1.34 11.08 19.99
CA ILE A 479 1.13 12.52 20.23
C ILE A 479 -0.36 12.88 20.13
N SER A 480 -1.07 12.36 19.13
CA SER A 480 -2.47 12.71 18.86
C SER A 480 -3.46 11.98 19.77
N GLU A 481 -3.12 10.79 20.28
CA GLU A 481 -3.99 9.96 21.12
C GLU A 481 -3.26 9.42 22.37
N PRO A 482 -2.86 10.28 23.30
CA PRO A 482 -2.09 9.86 24.50
C PRO A 482 -2.82 8.87 25.42
N THR A 483 -4.12 8.68 25.25
CA THR A 483 -4.93 7.70 26.01
C THR A 483 -4.80 6.27 25.49
N ARG A 484 -4.27 6.06 24.28
CA ARG A 484 -3.98 4.73 23.73
C ARG A 484 -2.67 4.11 24.24
N ARG A 485 -1.98 4.74 25.18
CA ARG A 485 -0.68 4.32 25.75
C ARG A 485 -0.62 2.90 26.35
N ARG A 486 -1.71 2.16 26.42
CA ARG A 486 -1.76 0.81 27.00
C ARG A 486 -1.71 -0.34 26.00
N GLY A 487 -1.52 -0.08 24.73
CA GLY A 487 -1.62 -1.10 23.66
C GLY A 487 -0.36 -1.35 22.84
N ILE A 488 0.79 -0.78 23.20
CA ILE A 488 2.07 -1.08 22.57
C ILE A 488 2.99 -1.63 23.66
N SER A 489 2.90 -2.91 23.87
CA SER A 489 3.85 -3.69 24.67
C SER A 489 4.55 -4.71 23.79
#